data_2be21a126b844f911e7fbacb3d8b9c97
#
_entry.id   2be21a126b844f911e7fbacb3d8b9c97
#
_cell.length_a   1.000
_cell.length_b   1.000
_cell.length_c   1.000
_cell.angle_alpha   90.00
_cell.angle_beta   90.00
_cell.angle_gamma   90.00
#
_symmetry.space_group_name_H-M   'P 1'
#
loop_
_entity.id
_entity.type
_entity.pdbx_description
1 polymer ?
#
loop_
_entity_poly.entity_id
_entity_poly.type
_entity_poly.pdbx_seq_one_letter_code
_entity_poly.pdbx_strand_id
1 'polypeptide(L)'
;MMHRYIESAFKQALQDIGIASPNLNFERPKIAEHGHLSTNIAMTLAKELRKKPIDIAQDILSHLSVNTSIIEKVDIAGAGFINIHLQPHAFHLAMRDMIASGAMYGKSTIGSGKTANIEYVSANPTGKLHLGHGRNAAIGDTAANLLEWAGYKVTREYYFNNAGNQMNMLAKSIFARYQHILGNAEYPFPEDGYHGDYIIEIAQQAFEKYGNALSEETTSSLETVKKMGEEWCFSSIMNTLKNMNIHQDSFFNEDSLFTERWCHLDEVLRD
;
A
#
# COMPACT_ATOMS: atom_id res chain seq x y z
N MET A 1 16.20 -7.27 -18.23
CA MET A 1 16.44 -7.63 -19.67
C MET A 1 16.62 -9.14 -19.85
N MET A 2 17.53 -9.80 -19.15
CA MET A 2 17.83 -11.24 -19.26
C MET A 2 16.60 -12.15 -19.06
N HIS A 3 15.81 -11.97 -17.99
CA HIS A 3 14.62 -12.77 -17.72
C HIS A 3 13.59 -12.65 -18.86
N ARG A 4 13.36 -11.44 -19.36
CA ARG A 4 12.44 -11.22 -20.49
C ARG A 4 12.93 -11.88 -21.77
N TYR A 5 14.26 -11.93 -22.00
CA TYR A 5 14.83 -12.63 -23.15
C TYR A 5 14.53 -14.13 -23.07
N ILE A 6 14.82 -14.78 -21.93
CA ILE A 6 14.56 -16.20 -21.72
C ILE A 6 13.07 -16.52 -21.86
N GLU A 7 12.23 -15.71 -21.22
CA GLU A 7 10.77 -15.86 -21.30
C GLU A 7 10.28 -15.74 -22.76
N SER A 8 10.78 -14.78 -23.52
CA SER A 8 10.42 -14.60 -24.92
C SER A 8 10.83 -15.78 -25.79
N ALA A 9 12.05 -16.32 -25.59
CA ALA A 9 12.53 -17.50 -26.34
C ALA A 9 11.67 -18.74 -26.05
N PHE A 10 11.32 -18.97 -24.78
CA PHE A 10 10.44 -20.09 -24.41
C PHE A 10 9.00 -19.90 -24.90
N LYS A 11 8.47 -18.67 -24.84
CA LYS A 11 7.14 -18.36 -25.41
C LYS A 11 7.09 -18.64 -26.90
N GLN A 12 8.14 -18.28 -27.65
CA GLN A 12 8.22 -18.57 -29.08
C GLN A 12 8.24 -20.08 -29.32
N ALA A 13 9.10 -20.83 -28.62
CA ALA A 13 9.17 -22.28 -28.77
C ALA A 13 7.82 -22.97 -28.43
N LEU A 14 7.09 -22.46 -27.42
CA LEU A 14 5.77 -22.95 -27.07
C LEU A 14 4.71 -22.62 -28.12
N GLN A 15 4.77 -21.44 -28.74
CA GLN A 15 3.91 -21.09 -29.89
C GLN A 15 4.17 -21.96 -31.09
N ASP A 16 5.44 -22.28 -31.37
CA ASP A 16 5.83 -23.13 -32.49
C ASP A 16 5.30 -24.58 -32.36
N ILE A 17 5.06 -25.05 -31.14
CA ILE A 17 4.39 -26.33 -30.85
C ILE A 17 2.87 -26.20 -30.64
N GLY A 18 2.28 -25.02 -30.93
CA GLY A 18 0.83 -24.80 -30.91
C GLY A 18 0.25 -24.28 -29.59
N ILE A 19 1.07 -23.86 -28.63
CA ILE A 19 0.62 -23.33 -27.32
C ILE A 19 0.62 -21.78 -27.37
N ALA A 20 -0.56 -21.19 -27.51
CA ALA A 20 -0.68 -19.73 -27.73
C ALA A 20 -0.48 -18.87 -26.48
N SER A 21 -0.88 -19.35 -25.31
CA SER A 21 -0.86 -18.54 -24.08
C SER A 21 -0.41 -19.38 -22.85
N PRO A 22 0.86 -19.80 -22.81
CA PRO A 22 1.36 -20.63 -21.74
C PRO A 22 1.49 -19.84 -20.43
N ASN A 23 1.08 -20.47 -19.31
CA ASN A 23 1.44 -19.98 -17.98
C ASN A 23 2.87 -20.39 -17.67
N LEU A 24 3.83 -19.66 -18.23
CA LEU A 24 5.26 -19.93 -18.11
C LEU A 24 5.83 -19.30 -16.85
N ASN A 25 6.35 -20.13 -15.97
CA ASN A 25 7.01 -19.69 -14.75
C ASN A 25 8.44 -20.26 -14.68
N PHE A 26 9.37 -19.44 -14.20
CA PHE A 26 10.76 -19.85 -13.94
C PHE A 26 11.06 -19.72 -12.46
N GLU A 27 11.63 -20.76 -11.89
CA GLU A 27 12.05 -20.82 -10.49
C GLU A 27 13.55 -21.04 -10.39
N ARG A 28 14.12 -20.62 -9.28
CA ARG A 28 15.51 -20.96 -8.96
C ARG A 28 15.55 -22.40 -8.42
N PRO A 29 16.30 -23.31 -9.04
CA PRO A 29 16.46 -24.66 -8.51
C PRO A 29 17.04 -24.67 -7.10
N LYS A 30 16.62 -25.65 -6.27
CA LYS A 30 17.17 -25.83 -4.93
C LYS A 30 18.59 -26.39 -4.97
N ILE A 31 18.93 -27.13 -6.02
CA ILE A 31 20.21 -27.81 -6.22
C ILE A 31 20.95 -27.05 -7.31
N ALA A 32 22.16 -26.58 -7.02
CA ALA A 32 22.97 -25.75 -7.94
C ALA A 32 23.32 -26.49 -9.26
N GLU A 33 23.43 -27.79 -9.24
CA GLU A 33 23.71 -28.64 -10.41
C GLU A 33 22.58 -28.59 -11.44
N HIS A 34 21.37 -28.21 -11.03
CA HIS A 34 20.22 -28.02 -11.93
C HIS A 34 20.21 -26.65 -12.61
N GLY A 35 21.29 -25.91 -12.56
CA GLY A 35 21.45 -24.64 -13.23
C GLY A 35 20.91 -23.45 -12.45
N HIS A 36 20.65 -22.35 -13.16
CA HIS A 36 20.29 -21.06 -12.57
C HIS A 36 18.78 -20.79 -12.56
N LEU A 37 18.05 -21.36 -13.54
CA LEU A 37 16.61 -21.30 -13.66
C LEU A 37 16.05 -22.68 -14.04
N SER A 38 14.83 -22.96 -13.64
CA SER A 38 14.11 -24.18 -14.01
C SER A 38 12.65 -23.85 -14.26
N THR A 39 12.02 -24.59 -15.20
CA THR A 39 10.58 -24.50 -15.42
C THR A 39 9.96 -25.90 -15.47
N ASN A 40 8.75 -26.02 -14.94
CA ASN A 40 7.94 -27.23 -14.97
C ASN A 40 6.87 -27.18 -16.06
N ILE A 41 6.98 -26.28 -17.03
CA ILE A 41 5.96 -26.03 -18.06
C ILE A 41 5.53 -27.31 -18.80
N ALA A 42 6.46 -28.20 -19.11
CA ALA A 42 6.14 -29.48 -19.77
C ALA A 42 5.22 -30.37 -18.93
N MET A 43 5.37 -30.34 -17.60
CA MET A 43 4.52 -31.08 -16.67
C MET A 43 3.13 -30.47 -16.59
N THR A 44 3.01 -29.14 -16.59
CA THR A 44 1.71 -28.45 -16.54
C THR A 44 0.90 -28.68 -17.82
N LEU A 45 1.56 -28.79 -18.97
CA LEU A 45 0.94 -29.04 -20.27
C LEU A 45 0.60 -30.52 -20.56
N ALA A 46 1.13 -31.43 -19.76
CA ALA A 46 0.99 -32.89 -20.02
C ALA A 46 -0.46 -33.36 -20.13
N LYS A 47 -1.35 -32.85 -19.26
CA LYS A 47 -2.76 -33.19 -19.26
C LYS A 47 -3.49 -32.63 -20.48
N GLU A 48 -3.20 -31.42 -20.88
CA GLU A 48 -3.79 -30.72 -22.01
C GLU A 48 -3.38 -31.36 -23.33
N LEU A 49 -2.08 -31.60 -23.51
CA LEU A 49 -1.51 -32.19 -24.71
C LEU A 49 -1.63 -33.73 -24.78
N ARG A 50 -2.03 -34.36 -23.69
CA ARG A 50 -2.11 -35.85 -23.58
C ARG A 50 -0.79 -36.56 -23.98
N LYS A 51 0.34 -35.92 -23.68
CA LYS A 51 1.70 -36.42 -23.92
C LYS A 51 2.46 -36.58 -22.61
N LYS A 52 3.52 -37.39 -22.63
CA LYS A 52 4.42 -37.47 -21.48
C LYS A 52 5.18 -36.14 -21.32
N PRO A 53 5.38 -35.66 -20.07
CA PRO A 53 6.09 -34.39 -19.85
C PRO A 53 7.51 -34.36 -20.48
N ILE A 54 8.21 -35.48 -20.48
CA ILE A 54 9.55 -35.58 -21.10
C ILE A 54 9.47 -35.33 -22.61
N ASP A 55 8.48 -35.92 -23.29
CA ASP A 55 8.30 -35.74 -24.73
C ASP A 55 7.95 -34.27 -25.07
N ILE A 56 7.12 -33.64 -24.23
CA ILE A 56 6.81 -32.21 -24.36
C ILE A 56 8.05 -31.37 -24.13
N ALA A 57 8.85 -31.67 -23.12
CA ALA A 57 10.09 -30.96 -22.86
C ALA A 57 11.06 -31.07 -24.04
N GLN A 58 11.18 -32.25 -24.66
CA GLN A 58 11.98 -32.46 -25.89
C GLN A 58 11.42 -31.66 -27.07
N ASP A 59 10.09 -31.65 -27.26
CA ASP A 59 9.44 -30.84 -28.28
C ASP A 59 9.77 -29.36 -28.10
N ILE A 60 9.69 -28.84 -26.89
CA ILE A 60 10.03 -27.44 -26.56
C ILE A 60 11.51 -27.17 -26.87
N LEU A 61 12.41 -28.03 -26.43
CA LEU A 61 13.86 -27.84 -26.68
C LEU A 61 14.21 -27.87 -28.16
N SER A 62 13.54 -28.71 -28.97
CA SER A 62 13.80 -28.79 -30.39
C SER A 62 13.42 -27.51 -31.18
N HIS A 63 12.49 -26.70 -30.62
CA HIS A 63 12.08 -25.41 -31.18
C HIS A 63 12.72 -24.21 -30.44
N LEU A 64 13.50 -24.47 -29.38
CA LEU A 64 14.08 -23.43 -28.56
C LEU A 64 15.35 -22.85 -29.23
N SER A 65 15.27 -21.62 -29.69
CA SER A 65 16.43 -20.88 -30.21
C SER A 65 16.98 -19.96 -29.11
N VAL A 66 18.22 -20.18 -28.71
CA VAL A 66 18.86 -19.41 -27.64
C VAL A 66 20.19 -18.80 -28.06
N ASN A 67 20.49 -17.63 -27.51
CA ASN A 67 21.79 -17.01 -27.68
C ASN A 67 22.81 -17.70 -26.75
N THR A 68 23.79 -18.36 -27.33
CA THR A 68 24.83 -19.11 -26.61
C THR A 68 25.77 -18.22 -25.78
N SER A 69 25.79 -16.91 -26.02
CA SER A 69 26.50 -15.97 -25.14
C SER A 69 25.77 -15.70 -23.82
N ILE A 70 24.49 -16.04 -23.73
CA ILE A 70 23.64 -15.84 -22.55
C ILE A 70 23.35 -17.19 -21.87
N ILE A 71 22.97 -18.19 -22.66
CA ILE A 71 22.59 -19.53 -22.16
C ILE A 71 23.70 -20.50 -22.55
N GLU A 72 24.31 -21.12 -21.54
CA GLU A 72 25.35 -22.14 -21.73
C GLU A 72 24.77 -23.44 -22.23
N LYS A 73 23.73 -23.93 -21.56
CA LYS A 73 22.99 -25.14 -21.93
C LYS A 73 21.57 -25.13 -21.35
N VAL A 74 20.72 -25.93 -21.99
CA VAL A 74 19.39 -26.27 -21.47
C VAL A 74 19.30 -27.78 -21.44
N ASP A 75 18.90 -28.37 -20.32
CA ASP A 75 18.74 -29.81 -20.17
C ASP A 75 17.41 -30.17 -19.50
N ILE A 76 17.00 -31.44 -19.72
CA ILE A 76 15.79 -32.01 -19.13
C ILE A 76 16.18 -32.85 -17.93
N ALA A 77 15.51 -32.65 -16.79
CA ALA A 77 15.75 -33.40 -15.57
C ALA A 77 14.45 -34.02 -15.03
N GLY A 78 14.61 -35.17 -14.38
CA GLY A 78 13.49 -35.84 -13.69
C GLY A 78 12.30 -36.11 -14.59
N ALA A 79 11.11 -35.73 -14.14
CA ALA A 79 9.85 -35.99 -14.82
C ALA A 79 9.52 -35.02 -15.96
N GLY A 80 10.46 -34.15 -16.39
CA GLY A 80 10.23 -33.16 -17.44
C GLY A 80 10.47 -31.72 -17.01
N PHE A 81 11.26 -31.50 -15.97
CA PHE A 81 11.80 -30.16 -15.66
C PHE A 81 12.79 -29.75 -16.74
N ILE A 82 12.71 -28.51 -17.15
CA ILE A 82 13.66 -27.91 -18.09
C ILE A 82 14.55 -26.96 -17.29
N ASN A 83 15.85 -27.31 -17.20
CA ASN A 83 16.85 -26.56 -16.47
C ASN A 83 17.69 -25.69 -17.42
N ILE A 84 17.99 -24.48 -17.00
CA ILE A 84 18.68 -23.48 -17.80
C ILE A 84 19.96 -23.07 -17.07
N HIS A 85 21.10 -23.26 -17.72
CA HIS A 85 22.41 -22.85 -17.27
C HIS A 85 22.82 -21.58 -18.02
N LEU A 86 23.12 -20.53 -17.26
CA LEU A 86 23.48 -19.23 -17.82
C LEU A 86 25.00 -19.09 -17.92
N GLN A 87 25.47 -18.44 -18.97
CA GLN A 87 26.85 -18.02 -19.09
C GLN A 87 27.20 -16.96 -18.05
N PRO A 88 28.43 -16.88 -17.53
CA PRO A 88 28.89 -15.78 -16.69
C PRO A 88 28.62 -14.40 -17.31
N HIS A 89 28.72 -14.30 -18.62
CA HIS A 89 28.42 -13.07 -19.35
C HIS A 89 27.00 -12.57 -19.16
N ALA A 90 26.00 -13.45 -18.98
CA ALA A 90 24.62 -13.09 -18.71
C ALA A 90 24.49 -12.29 -17.41
N PHE A 91 25.24 -12.67 -16.36
CA PHE A 91 25.26 -11.94 -15.09
C PHE A 91 25.95 -10.58 -15.22
N HIS A 92 27.01 -10.49 -16.03
CA HIS A 92 27.67 -9.20 -16.30
C HIS A 92 26.73 -8.24 -17.03
N LEU A 93 25.94 -8.72 -17.99
CA LEU A 93 24.93 -7.92 -18.66
C LEU A 93 23.83 -7.45 -17.68
N ALA A 94 23.35 -8.36 -16.83
CA ALA A 94 22.34 -8.01 -15.81
C ALA A 94 22.86 -6.96 -14.82
N MET A 95 24.10 -7.07 -14.39
CA MET A 95 24.74 -6.07 -13.51
C MET A 95 24.87 -4.71 -14.20
N ARG A 96 25.27 -4.69 -15.48
CA ARG A 96 25.32 -3.44 -16.26
C ARG A 96 23.95 -2.77 -16.38
N ASP A 97 22.91 -3.56 -16.67
CA ASP A 97 21.54 -3.06 -16.71
C ASP A 97 21.09 -2.50 -15.36
N MET A 98 21.44 -3.17 -14.27
CA MET A 98 21.15 -2.73 -12.91
C MET A 98 21.83 -1.38 -12.60
N ILE A 99 23.11 -1.27 -12.90
CA ILE A 99 23.89 -0.05 -12.68
C ILE A 99 23.35 1.08 -13.56
N ALA A 100 23.08 0.83 -14.84
CA ALA A 100 22.56 1.82 -15.77
C ALA A 100 21.16 2.32 -15.37
N SER A 101 20.31 1.44 -14.84
CA SER A 101 18.96 1.80 -14.38
C SER A 101 18.96 2.53 -13.03
N GLY A 102 20.02 2.36 -12.24
CA GLY A 102 20.15 2.98 -10.91
C GLY A 102 18.91 2.74 -10.05
N ALA A 103 18.39 3.82 -9.45
CA ALA A 103 17.22 3.78 -8.60
C ALA A 103 15.93 3.33 -9.30
N MET A 104 15.91 3.26 -10.64
CA MET A 104 14.74 2.83 -11.42
C MET A 104 14.75 1.34 -11.76
N TYR A 105 15.78 0.60 -11.32
CA TYR A 105 15.87 -0.84 -11.58
C TYR A 105 14.69 -1.59 -10.95
N GLY A 106 14.05 -2.45 -11.75
CA GLY A 106 12.86 -3.20 -11.33
C GLY A 106 11.53 -2.50 -11.55
N LYS A 107 11.52 -1.21 -11.92
CA LYS A 107 10.28 -0.51 -12.28
C LYS A 107 9.63 -1.16 -13.50
N SER A 108 8.31 -1.27 -13.44
CA SER A 108 7.48 -1.91 -14.46
C SER A 108 6.52 -0.90 -15.09
N THR A 109 6.01 -1.23 -16.26
CA THR A 109 5.00 -0.45 -16.98
C THR A 109 3.66 -1.18 -17.07
N ILE A 110 3.47 -2.25 -16.31
CA ILE A 110 2.27 -3.10 -16.34
C ILE A 110 0.99 -2.32 -15.97
N GLY A 111 1.13 -1.27 -15.17
CA GLY A 111 0.07 -0.36 -14.77
C GLY A 111 -0.05 0.91 -15.61
N SER A 112 0.74 1.08 -16.68
CA SER A 112 0.69 2.30 -17.50
C SER A 112 -0.71 2.59 -18.03
N GLY A 113 -1.14 3.84 -17.88
CA GLY A 113 -2.49 4.29 -18.25
C GLY A 113 -3.59 3.94 -17.23
N LYS A 114 -3.26 3.26 -16.13
CA LYS A 114 -4.19 2.94 -15.06
C LYS A 114 -3.97 3.85 -13.85
N THR A 115 -5.05 4.13 -13.12
CA THR A 115 -5.04 4.85 -11.86
C THR A 115 -5.37 3.91 -10.70
N ALA A 116 -4.88 4.23 -9.51
CA ALA A 116 -5.25 3.56 -8.27
C ALA A 116 -5.42 4.61 -7.17
N ASN A 117 -6.51 4.52 -6.42
CA ASN A 117 -6.71 5.27 -5.19
C ASN A 117 -6.49 4.33 -4.02
N ILE A 118 -5.60 4.68 -3.10
CA ILE A 118 -5.27 3.88 -1.91
C ILE A 118 -5.59 4.72 -0.69
N GLU A 119 -6.66 4.34 -0.01
CA GLU A 119 -7.03 4.92 1.27
C GLU A 119 -6.40 4.13 2.41
N TYR A 120 -5.71 4.82 3.31
CA TYR A 120 -5.09 4.20 4.48
C TYR A 120 -4.85 5.19 5.61
N VAL A 121 -4.60 4.68 6.80
CA VAL A 121 -4.61 5.36 8.10
C VAL A 121 -6.03 5.74 8.49
N SER A 122 -6.61 6.76 7.89
CA SER A 122 -7.98 7.24 8.07
C SER A 122 -8.45 7.22 9.52
N ALA A 123 -7.55 7.66 10.43
CA ALA A 123 -7.82 7.70 11.85
C ALA A 123 -8.65 8.94 12.21
N ASN A 124 -9.64 8.77 13.11
CA ASN A 124 -10.43 9.88 13.61
C ASN A 124 -9.55 10.86 14.40
N PRO A 125 -9.77 12.19 14.27
CA PRO A 125 -8.98 13.21 14.96
C PRO A 125 -9.36 13.34 16.43
N THR A 126 -9.43 12.24 17.14
CA THR A 126 -9.82 12.18 18.56
C THR A 126 -8.67 11.78 19.48
N GLY A 127 -7.47 11.58 18.93
CA GLY A 127 -6.28 11.22 19.69
C GLY A 127 -5.04 10.96 18.86
N LYS A 128 -3.99 10.50 19.53
CA LYS A 128 -2.72 10.08 18.91
C LYS A 128 -2.89 8.75 18.18
N LEU A 129 -2.08 8.53 17.13
CA LEU A 129 -2.02 7.23 16.49
C LEU A 129 -1.49 6.16 17.45
N HIS A 130 -2.07 4.98 17.37
CA HIS A 130 -1.60 3.79 18.09
C HIS A 130 -0.99 2.77 17.11
N LEU A 131 -0.42 1.69 17.65
CA LEU A 131 0.30 0.67 16.86
C LEU A 131 -0.55 0.07 15.72
N GLY A 132 -1.87 -0.07 15.94
CA GLY A 132 -2.79 -0.55 14.90
C GLY A 132 -2.84 0.38 13.68
N HIS A 133 -2.89 1.71 13.91
CA HIS A 133 -2.80 2.72 12.84
C HIS A 133 -1.44 2.67 12.13
N GLY A 134 -0.34 2.50 12.88
CA GLY A 134 1.00 2.34 12.32
C GLY A 134 1.13 1.13 11.40
N ARG A 135 0.49 0.00 11.77
CA ARG A 135 0.44 -1.19 10.90
C ARG A 135 -0.34 -0.92 9.61
N ASN A 136 -1.51 -0.31 9.73
CA ASN A 136 -2.33 0.05 8.57
C ASN A 136 -1.57 1.02 7.65
N ALA A 137 -0.92 2.03 8.23
CA ALA A 137 -0.08 2.98 7.51
C ALA A 137 1.04 2.30 6.71
N ALA A 138 1.78 1.39 7.34
CA ALA A 138 2.87 0.67 6.67
C ALA A 138 2.38 -0.22 5.52
N ILE A 139 1.24 -0.89 5.69
CA ILE A 139 0.65 -1.75 4.65
C ILE A 139 0.15 -0.90 3.48
N GLY A 140 -0.60 0.18 3.77
CA GLY A 140 -1.17 1.06 2.75
C GLY A 140 -0.09 1.76 1.93
N ASP A 141 0.91 2.34 2.60
CA ASP A 141 2.03 3.01 1.92
C ASP A 141 2.87 2.03 1.08
N THR A 142 3.11 0.82 1.60
CA THR A 142 3.80 -0.23 0.83
C THR A 142 3.01 -0.61 -0.42
N ALA A 143 1.69 -0.79 -0.31
CA ALA A 143 0.84 -1.10 -1.46
C ALA A 143 0.84 0.04 -2.49
N ALA A 144 0.76 1.29 -2.04
CA ALA A 144 0.85 2.47 -2.89
C ALA A 144 2.18 2.52 -3.64
N ASN A 145 3.30 2.33 -2.93
CA ASN A 145 4.64 2.32 -3.51
C ASN A 145 4.83 1.17 -4.53
N LEU A 146 4.31 -0.03 -4.26
CA LEU A 146 4.38 -1.15 -5.18
C LEU A 146 3.58 -0.89 -6.47
N LEU A 147 2.38 -0.34 -6.36
CA LEU A 147 1.57 0.02 -7.52
C LEU A 147 2.22 1.14 -8.34
N GLU A 148 2.77 2.16 -7.70
CA GLU A 148 3.51 3.22 -8.36
C GLU A 148 4.74 2.67 -9.07
N TRP A 149 5.46 1.73 -8.43
CA TRP A 149 6.58 1.01 -9.04
C TRP A 149 6.16 0.14 -10.22
N ALA A 150 4.94 -0.40 -10.17
CA ALA A 150 4.33 -1.14 -11.29
C ALA A 150 3.83 -0.23 -12.42
N GLY A 151 3.91 1.10 -12.29
CA GLY A 151 3.57 2.07 -13.32
C GLY A 151 2.15 2.63 -13.26
N TYR A 152 1.42 2.39 -12.18
CA TYR A 152 0.13 3.04 -11.94
C TYR A 152 0.33 4.51 -11.57
N LYS A 153 -0.65 5.36 -11.90
CA LYS A 153 -0.80 6.67 -11.27
C LYS A 153 -1.55 6.47 -9.96
N VAL A 154 -0.84 6.57 -8.85
CA VAL A 154 -1.39 6.35 -7.50
C VAL A 154 -1.81 7.68 -6.88
N THR A 155 -2.94 7.68 -6.19
CA THR A 155 -3.37 8.72 -5.25
C THR A 155 -3.46 8.10 -3.87
N ARG A 156 -2.77 8.68 -2.89
CA ARG A 156 -2.79 8.29 -1.48
C ARG A 156 -3.83 9.13 -0.77
N GLU A 157 -4.89 8.50 -0.29
CA GLU A 157 -6.02 9.20 0.31
C GLU A 157 -6.11 8.94 1.80
N TYR A 158 -6.47 9.99 2.53
CA TYR A 158 -6.82 9.94 3.94
C TYR A 158 -8.27 10.36 4.09
N TYR A 159 -9.14 9.47 4.58
CA TYR A 159 -10.52 9.79 4.92
C TYR A 159 -10.54 10.36 6.34
N PHE A 160 -10.91 11.63 6.46
CA PHE A 160 -10.91 12.37 7.70
C PHE A 160 -12.32 12.42 8.30
N ASN A 161 -12.59 11.49 9.21
CA ASN A 161 -13.87 11.40 9.90
C ASN A 161 -13.90 12.40 11.06
N ASN A 162 -14.30 13.63 10.77
CA ASN A 162 -14.45 14.72 11.73
C ASN A 162 -15.91 15.04 12.06
N ALA A 163 -16.86 14.23 11.61
CA ALA A 163 -18.27 14.34 11.94
C ALA A 163 -18.68 13.39 13.08
N GLY A 164 -19.82 13.67 13.72
CA GLY A 164 -20.48 12.75 14.63
C GLY A 164 -20.12 12.86 16.12
N ASN A 165 -20.59 11.87 16.88
CA ASN A 165 -20.55 11.88 18.35
C ASN A 165 -19.15 11.87 18.97
N GLN A 166 -18.17 11.32 18.29
CA GLN A 166 -16.79 11.25 18.80
C GLN A 166 -16.17 12.64 18.95
N MET A 167 -16.40 13.53 17.99
CA MET A 167 -15.93 14.91 18.05
C MET A 167 -16.62 15.71 19.15
N ASN A 168 -17.91 15.46 19.37
CA ASN A 168 -18.64 16.09 20.48
C ASN A 168 -18.12 15.59 21.85
N MET A 169 -17.77 14.30 21.95
CA MET A 169 -17.19 13.73 23.15
C MET A 169 -15.77 14.28 23.41
N LEU A 170 -14.98 14.48 22.36
CA LEU A 170 -13.68 15.15 22.44
C LEU A 170 -13.86 16.57 23.00
N ALA A 171 -14.79 17.35 22.45
CA ALA A 171 -15.08 18.70 22.92
C ALA A 171 -15.45 18.73 24.40
N LYS A 172 -16.38 17.86 24.83
CA LYS A 172 -16.80 17.76 26.24
C LYS A 172 -15.64 17.36 27.16
N SER A 173 -14.77 16.45 26.72
CA SER A 173 -13.60 16.04 27.49
C SER A 173 -12.61 17.18 27.68
N ILE A 174 -12.32 17.94 26.63
CA ILE A 174 -11.45 19.12 26.71
C ILE A 174 -12.10 20.19 27.58
N PHE A 175 -13.39 20.44 27.39
CA PHE A 175 -14.11 21.45 28.17
C PHE A 175 -14.14 21.11 29.69
N ALA A 176 -14.34 19.86 30.05
CA ALA A 176 -14.28 19.43 31.43
C ALA A 176 -12.90 19.69 32.06
N ARG A 177 -11.81 19.39 31.35
CA ARG A 177 -10.44 19.71 31.80
C ARG A 177 -10.19 21.21 31.88
N TYR A 178 -10.73 21.97 30.97
CA TYR A 178 -10.67 23.44 31.00
C TYR A 178 -11.37 23.99 32.24
N GLN A 179 -12.56 23.47 32.62
CA GLN A 179 -13.26 23.82 33.86
C GLN A 179 -12.42 23.50 35.12
N HIS A 180 -11.76 22.35 35.12
CA HIS A 180 -10.86 22.00 36.24
C HIS A 180 -9.69 23.00 36.35
N ILE A 181 -9.14 23.49 35.25
CA ILE A 181 -8.08 24.52 35.21
C ILE A 181 -8.61 25.85 35.73
N LEU A 182 -9.85 26.20 35.44
CA LEU A 182 -10.51 27.41 35.97
C LEU A 182 -10.79 27.34 37.51
N GLY A 183 -10.54 26.20 38.16
CA GLY A 183 -10.76 25.98 39.57
C GLY A 183 -12.11 25.31 39.90
N ASN A 184 -12.91 24.94 38.91
CA ASN A 184 -14.14 24.18 39.11
C ASN A 184 -13.86 22.67 39.15
N ALA A 185 -13.24 22.20 40.23
CA ALA A 185 -12.81 20.82 40.40
C ALA A 185 -13.96 19.78 40.36
N GLU A 186 -15.17 20.21 40.76
CA GLU A 186 -16.36 19.36 40.79
C GLU A 186 -17.10 19.26 39.45
N TYR A 187 -16.62 19.96 38.40
CA TYR A 187 -17.23 19.88 37.10
C TYR A 187 -17.15 18.43 36.54
N PRO A 188 -18.29 17.83 36.12
CA PRO A 188 -18.33 16.41 35.79
C PRO A 188 -17.53 16.13 34.54
N PHE A 189 -16.66 15.10 34.61
CA PHE A 189 -15.99 14.57 33.40
C PHE A 189 -16.90 13.55 32.72
N PRO A 190 -17.04 13.57 31.37
CA PRO A 190 -17.89 12.62 30.64
C PRO A 190 -17.46 11.17 30.92
N GLU A 191 -18.42 10.28 31.17
CA GLU A 191 -18.16 8.87 31.50
C GLU A 191 -17.39 8.18 30.35
N ASP A 192 -17.81 8.41 29.07
CA ASP A 192 -17.15 7.91 27.86
C ASP A 192 -16.10 8.89 27.30
N GLY A 193 -15.60 9.80 28.14
CA GLY A 193 -14.66 10.85 27.73
C GLY A 193 -13.26 10.34 27.43
N TYR A 194 -12.49 11.16 26.73
CA TYR A 194 -11.10 10.89 26.41
C TYR A 194 -10.18 11.29 27.58
N HIS A 195 -9.46 10.33 28.15
CA HIS A 195 -8.65 10.53 29.36
C HIS A 195 -7.15 10.76 29.10
N GLY A 196 -6.72 10.79 27.84
CA GLY A 196 -5.30 10.95 27.50
C GLY A 196 -4.74 12.31 27.97
N ASP A 197 -3.44 12.35 28.28
CA ASP A 197 -2.74 13.57 28.71
C ASP A 197 -2.87 14.72 27.70
N TYR A 198 -3.00 14.41 26.43
CA TYR A 198 -3.21 15.39 25.38
C TYR A 198 -4.49 16.23 25.58
N ILE A 199 -5.53 15.69 26.22
CA ILE A 199 -6.75 16.44 26.55
C ILE A 199 -6.43 17.57 27.54
N ILE A 200 -5.54 17.30 28.51
CA ILE A 200 -5.07 18.30 29.47
C ILE A 200 -4.23 19.36 28.74
N GLU A 201 -3.33 18.93 27.83
CA GLU A 201 -2.53 19.85 27.04
C GLU A 201 -3.40 20.81 26.22
N ILE A 202 -4.45 20.28 25.56
CA ILE A 202 -5.37 21.09 24.74
C ILE A 202 -6.17 22.05 25.63
N ALA A 203 -6.65 21.58 26.78
CA ALA A 203 -7.38 22.40 27.74
C ALA A 203 -6.49 23.54 28.30
N GLN A 204 -5.22 23.26 28.57
CA GLN A 204 -4.24 24.26 28.98
C GLN A 204 -4.02 25.32 27.88
N GLN A 205 -3.85 24.92 26.63
CA GLN A 205 -3.73 25.84 25.49
C GLN A 205 -4.99 26.69 25.32
N ALA A 206 -6.17 26.10 25.55
CA ALA A 206 -7.43 26.83 25.53
C ALA A 206 -7.48 27.90 26.65
N PHE A 207 -7.05 27.56 27.85
CA PHE A 207 -6.97 28.48 28.96
C PHE A 207 -5.97 29.63 28.70
N GLU A 208 -4.80 29.30 28.19
CA GLU A 208 -3.77 30.31 27.81
C GLU A 208 -4.28 31.30 26.77
N LYS A 209 -5.10 30.82 25.81
CA LYS A 209 -5.61 31.62 24.72
C LYS A 209 -6.86 32.43 25.07
N TYR A 210 -7.74 31.88 25.86
CA TYR A 210 -9.07 32.43 26.12
C TYR A 210 -9.31 32.86 27.58
N GLY A 211 -8.43 32.50 28.54
CA GLY A 211 -8.62 32.83 29.96
C GLY A 211 -9.94 32.32 30.49
N ASN A 212 -10.81 33.22 30.95
CA ASN A 212 -12.15 32.91 31.45
C ASN A 212 -13.26 33.05 30.40
N ALA A 213 -12.93 33.37 29.15
CA ALA A 213 -13.93 33.68 28.13
C ALA A 213 -14.83 32.48 27.73
N LEU A 214 -14.36 31.24 27.98
CA LEU A 214 -15.10 30.02 27.70
C LEU A 214 -15.61 29.35 29.02
N SER A 215 -15.80 30.11 30.12
CA SER A 215 -16.18 29.56 31.43
C SER A 215 -17.60 28.95 31.47
N GLU A 216 -18.49 29.38 30.56
CA GLU A 216 -19.84 28.83 30.46
C GLU A 216 -19.91 27.76 29.38
N GLU A 217 -20.62 26.65 29.65
CA GLU A 217 -20.89 25.60 28.68
C GLU A 217 -21.96 26.06 27.68
N THR A 218 -21.52 26.67 26.62
CA THR A 218 -22.36 27.08 25.49
C THR A 218 -22.00 26.31 24.24
N THR A 219 -22.89 26.29 23.24
CA THR A 219 -22.57 25.71 21.92
C THR A 219 -21.31 26.34 21.33
N SER A 220 -21.12 27.65 21.48
CA SER A 220 -19.94 28.37 20.99
C SER A 220 -18.66 27.96 21.71
N SER A 221 -18.71 27.78 23.03
CA SER A 221 -17.55 27.33 23.83
C SER A 221 -17.13 25.91 23.43
N LEU A 222 -18.13 25.00 23.29
CA LEU A 222 -17.88 23.62 22.89
C LEU A 222 -17.34 23.53 21.46
N GLU A 223 -17.87 24.28 20.51
CA GLU A 223 -17.36 24.34 19.13
C GLU A 223 -15.92 24.90 19.08
N THR A 224 -15.61 25.88 19.93
CA THR A 224 -14.27 26.45 20.02
C THR A 224 -13.25 25.39 20.48
N VAL A 225 -13.52 24.68 21.58
CA VAL A 225 -12.60 23.65 22.10
C VAL A 225 -12.59 22.41 21.22
N LYS A 226 -13.70 22.08 20.53
CA LYS A 226 -13.78 21.02 19.51
C LYS A 226 -12.79 21.27 18.39
N LYS A 227 -12.81 22.47 17.80
CA LYS A 227 -11.89 22.87 16.75
C LYS A 227 -10.43 22.82 17.20
N MET A 228 -10.13 23.29 18.40
CA MET A 228 -8.78 23.17 18.95
C MET A 228 -8.34 21.72 19.12
N GLY A 229 -9.24 20.85 19.59
CA GLY A 229 -8.99 19.42 19.71
C GLY A 229 -8.71 18.75 18.37
N GLU A 230 -9.53 19.06 17.38
CA GLU A 230 -9.38 18.57 16.00
C GLU A 230 -8.01 18.97 15.41
N GLU A 231 -7.67 20.26 15.46
CA GLU A 231 -6.41 20.81 14.95
C GLU A 231 -5.19 20.18 15.64
N TRP A 232 -5.26 20.01 16.97
CA TRP A 232 -4.19 19.39 17.75
C TRP A 232 -4.00 17.92 17.38
N CYS A 233 -5.09 17.14 17.37
CA CYS A 233 -5.06 15.71 17.04
C CYS A 233 -4.56 15.49 15.61
N PHE A 234 -5.07 16.27 14.65
CA PHE A 234 -4.66 16.17 13.26
C PHE A 234 -3.17 16.50 13.08
N SER A 235 -2.70 17.57 13.73
CA SER A 235 -1.27 17.92 13.71
C SER A 235 -0.39 16.81 14.28
N SER A 236 -0.83 16.18 15.37
CA SER A 236 -0.13 15.03 15.97
C SER A 236 -0.08 13.81 15.06
N ILE A 237 -1.20 13.50 14.37
CA ILE A 237 -1.29 12.44 13.36
C ILE A 237 -0.32 12.71 12.23
N MET A 238 -0.36 13.91 11.64
CA MET A 238 0.49 14.30 10.51
C MET A 238 1.98 14.27 10.87
N ASN A 239 2.34 14.72 12.08
CA ASN A 239 3.71 14.61 12.55
C ASN A 239 4.18 13.15 12.68
N THR A 240 3.31 12.27 13.17
CA THR A 240 3.62 10.85 13.28
C THR A 240 3.84 10.22 11.91
N LEU A 241 2.96 10.48 10.95
CA LEU A 241 3.08 9.99 9.56
C LEU A 241 4.34 10.54 8.89
N LYS A 242 4.64 11.83 9.07
CA LYS A 242 5.88 12.44 8.57
C LYS A 242 7.12 11.75 9.11
N ASN A 243 7.16 11.42 10.41
CA ASN A 243 8.28 10.69 11.02
C ASN A 243 8.41 9.26 10.47
N MET A 244 7.31 8.66 9.99
CA MET A 244 7.30 7.38 9.30
C MET A 244 7.63 7.51 7.79
N ASN A 245 7.90 8.73 7.30
CA ASN A 245 8.08 9.06 5.87
C ASN A 245 6.87 8.70 5.01
N ILE A 246 5.67 8.84 5.58
CA ILE A 246 4.39 8.59 4.91
C ILE A 246 3.73 9.92 4.60
N HIS A 247 3.31 10.08 3.34
CA HIS A 247 2.65 11.29 2.83
C HIS A 247 1.35 10.91 2.15
N GLN A 248 0.31 11.73 2.36
CA GLN A 248 -0.97 11.61 1.69
C GLN A 248 -1.10 12.70 0.61
N ASP A 249 -1.70 12.34 -0.52
CA ASP A 249 -1.91 13.25 -1.65
C ASP A 249 -3.27 13.96 -1.54
N SER A 250 -4.25 13.31 -0.90
CA SER A 250 -5.63 13.78 -0.79
C SER A 250 -6.17 13.54 0.62
N PHE A 251 -6.91 14.53 1.12
CA PHE A 251 -7.66 14.45 2.38
C PHE A 251 -9.14 14.66 2.08
N PHE A 252 -9.95 13.65 2.34
CA PHE A 252 -11.40 13.73 2.18
C PHE A 252 -12.04 13.93 3.55
N ASN A 253 -12.68 15.09 3.76
CA ASN A 253 -13.36 15.40 5.01
C ASN A 253 -14.81 14.91 4.96
N GLU A 254 -15.20 14.06 5.90
CA GLU A 254 -16.58 13.57 6.02
C GLU A 254 -17.58 14.71 6.19
N ASP A 255 -17.24 15.76 6.94
CA ASP A 255 -18.07 16.94 7.14
C ASP A 255 -18.50 17.61 5.81
N SER A 256 -17.67 17.48 4.77
CA SER A 256 -18.01 18.00 3.43
C SER A 256 -19.23 17.32 2.79
N LEU A 257 -19.60 16.12 3.23
CA LEU A 257 -20.78 15.39 2.75
C LEU A 257 -22.10 15.99 3.25
N PHE A 258 -22.04 16.76 4.33
CA PHE A 258 -23.20 17.38 4.98
C PHE A 258 -23.36 18.86 4.61
N THR A 259 -22.48 19.41 3.79
CA THR A 259 -22.60 20.78 3.30
C THR A 259 -23.48 20.85 2.05
N GLU A 260 -24.03 22.04 1.72
CA GLU A 260 -24.92 22.25 0.58
C GLU A 260 -24.39 21.74 -0.78
N ARG A 261 -23.11 21.54 -0.88
CA ARG A 261 -22.45 21.03 -2.09
C ARG A 261 -22.73 19.56 -2.36
N TRP A 262 -23.15 18.80 -1.34
CA TRP A 262 -23.40 17.36 -1.40
C TRP A 262 -24.79 16.95 -0.89
N CYS A 263 -25.77 17.85 -0.92
CA CYS A 263 -27.16 17.58 -0.54
C CYS A 263 -27.87 16.54 -1.45
N HIS A 264 -27.15 15.98 -2.44
CA HIS A 264 -27.59 14.85 -3.26
C HIS A 264 -27.24 13.46 -2.69
N LEU A 265 -26.75 13.37 -1.45
CA LEU A 265 -26.44 12.07 -0.82
C LEU A 265 -27.69 11.16 -0.80
N ASP A 266 -28.86 11.74 -0.59
CA ASP A 266 -30.15 11.04 -0.63
C ASP A 266 -30.51 10.52 -2.02
N GLU A 267 -30.02 11.15 -3.08
CA GLU A 267 -30.22 10.68 -4.46
C GLU A 267 -29.23 9.54 -4.80
N VAL A 268 -27.97 9.65 -4.38
CA VAL A 268 -26.93 8.63 -4.63
C VAL A 268 -27.19 7.35 -3.86
N LEU A 269 -27.83 7.42 -2.69
CA LEU A 269 -28.14 6.22 -1.88
C LEU A 269 -29.46 5.53 -2.28
N ARG A 270 -30.22 6.09 -3.25
CA ARG A 270 -31.47 5.51 -3.75
C ARG A 270 -31.31 4.72 -5.05
N ASP A 271 -30.21 4.83 -5.73
CA ASP A 271 -29.81 4.06 -6.92
C ASP A 271 -28.94 2.84 -6.53
#